data_1e5fef4cca9095cfa600021ec49a556f
#
_entry.id   1e5fef4cca9095cfa600021ec49a556f
#
_cell.length_a   1.000
_cell.length_b   1.000
_cell.length_c   1.000
_cell.angle_alpha   90.00
_cell.angle_beta   90.00
_cell.angle_gamma   90.00
#
_symmetry.space_group_name_H-M   'P 1'
#
loop_
_entity.id
_entity.type
_entity.pdbx_description
1 polymer ?
#
loop_
_entity_poly.entity_id
_entity_poly.type
_entity_poly.pdbx_seq_one_letter_code
_entity_poly.pdbx_strand_id
1 'polypeptide(L)'
;MKSLFLFFSLCFVLTTHAADTALLPPAPAPDIAARAYLLLDFQSGQVLQAQKADERVEPASLTKLMTAYLTFTALKQGRLKIDQVLPVSEKAWRAEGSRMFIQPNTPVRVDDLMKGMIVQSGNDACITLAEGIAGTEAAFAELMNREAKRLGMINTQFTNSTGLPHAQHYTTANDLAKLAAAIIRDFPEYYALYSIKEFTYNKITQPNRNRLLWQDTYVDGMKTGHTESAGYCLITSAKRGEMRLISVVLGAASDNARTAESQKLLNYGFQFYESYRLYQKGQTVASLPVYKGSENIVKAGFTRDVYFTLPKGHYAHAKATLTSRQPLLAPLTPGLAVGTVTINVEGKPVLSLTLQALEEVKVAGIFGRTWDSLRLLFK
;
A
#
# COMPACT_ATOMS: atom_id res chain seq x y z
N MET A 1 25.06 67.96 -29.85
CA MET A 1 24.68 67.93 -28.44
C MET A 1 23.49 66.97 -28.29
N LYS A 2 23.72 65.73 -27.81
CA LYS A 2 22.68 64.71 -27.60
C LYS A 2 22.37 64.63 -26.12
N SER A 3 21.16 65.04 -25.71
CA SER A 3 20.66 64.92 -24.34
C SER A 3 20.25 63.48 -24.05
N LEU A 4 20.86 62.90 -23.04
CA LEU A 4 20.56 61.58 -22.50
C LEU A 4 19.51 61.74 -21.39
N PHE A 5 18.27 61.26 -21.64
CA PHE A 5 17.22 61.22 -20.62
C PHE A 5 17.36 59.88 -19.83
N LEU A 6 17.71 60.01 -18.57
CA LEU A 6 17.74 58.89 -17.62
C LEU A 6 16.34 58.71 -16.99
N PHE A 7 15.65 57.61 -17.31
CA PHE A 7 14.41 57.22 -16.70
C PHE A 7 14.70 56.45 -15.40
N PHE A 8 14.45 57.08 -14.27
CA PHE A 8 14.49 56.37 -12.97
C PHE A 8 13.13 55.70 -12.76
N SER A 9 13.10 54.36 -12.90
CA SER A 9 11.94 53.52 -12.58
C SER A 9 11.93 53.25 -11.06
N LEU A 10 11.01 53.87 -10.35
CA LEU A 10 10.79 53.69 -8.89
C LEU A 10 9.95 52.41 -8.73
N CYS A 11 10.58 51.25 -8.46
CA CYS A 11 9.89 50.03 -8.07
C CYS A 11 9.35 50.19 -6.66
N PHE A 12 8.04 50.40 -6.54
CA PHE A 12 7.31 50.26 -5.25
C PHE A 12 7.21 48.77 -4.92
N VAL A 13 8.02 48.28 -3.98
CA VAL A 13 7.85 46.96 -3.37
C VAL A 13 6.71 47.05 -2.37
N LEU A 14 5.52 46.63 -2.78
CA LEU A 14 4.41 46.37 -1.86
C LEU A 14 4.75 45.11 -1.06
N THR A 15 5.24 45.26 0.15
CA THR A 15 5.33 44.17 1.13
C THR A 15 3.92 43.82 1.60
N THR A 16 3.29 42.88 0.93
CA THR A 16 2.10 42.23 1.52
C THR A 16 2.57 41.39 2.70
N HIS A 17 2.29 41.82 3.90
CA HIS A 17 2.35 40.98 5.09
C HIS A 17 1.26 39.92 4.91
N ALA A 18 1.64 38.72 4.44
CA ALA A 18 0.81 37.55 4.60
C ALA A 18 0.65 37.32 6.09
N ALA A 19 -0.58 37.40 6.57
CA ALA A 19 -0.91 37.08 7.95
C ALA A 19 -0.37 35.65 8.19
N ASP A 20 0.50 35.52 9.18
CA ASP A 20 1.04 34.27 9.69
C ASP A 20 -0.14 33.48 10.29
N THR A 21 -0.88 32.75 9.43
CA THR A 21 -1.89 31.81 9.89
C THR A 21 -1.12 30.64 10.51
N ALA A 22 -0.92 30.75 11.83
CA ALA A 22 -0.37 29.65 12.63
C ALA A 22 -1.18 28.39 12.29
N LEU A 23 -0.49 27.41 11.71
CA LEU A 23 -1.10 26.13 11.38
C LEU A 23 -1.62 25.48 12.64
N LEU A 24 -2.87 25.07 12.61
CA LEU A 24 -3.46 24.32 13.71
C LEU A 24 -2.59 23.09 13.97
N PRO A 25 -2.18 22.83 15.22
CA PRO A 25 -1.44 21.62 15.53
C PRO A 25 -2.25 20.41 15.07
N PRO A 26 -1.60 19.33 14.60
CA PRO A 26 -2.31 18.10 14.24
C PRO A 26 -3.16 17.68 15.43
N ALA A 27 -4.40 17.25 15.15
CA ALA A 27 -5.29 16.79 16.21
C ALA A 27 -4.60 15.71 17.05
N PRO A 28 -4.82 15.68 18.37
CA PRO A 28 -4.22 14.66 19.23
C PRO A 28 -4.57 13.28 18.71
N ALA A 29 -3.59 12.37 18.73
CA ALA A 29 -3.78 10.99 18.32
C ALA A 29 -4.93 10.35 19.12
N PRO A 30 -5.79 9.54 18.49
CA PRO A 30 -6.85 8.86 19.20
C PRO A 30 -6.25 7.84 20.17
N ASP A 31 -6.81 7.75 21.36
CA ASP A 31 -6.53 6.64 22.26
C ASP A 31 -7.18 5.36 21.72
N ILE A 32 -6.37 4.36 21.38
CA ILE A 32 -6.78 3.09 20.78
C ILE A 32 -6.49 1.95 21.75
N ALA A 33 -7.53 1.30 22.22
CA ALA A 33 -7.46 0.18 23.16
C ALA A 33 -7.09 -1.13 22.42
N ALA A 34 -5.84 -1.25 22.00
CA ALA A 34 -5.28 -2.42 21.32
C ALA A 34 -3.80 -2.59 21.67
N ARG A 35 -3.28 -3.82 21.53
CA ARG A 35 -1.86 -4.12 21.76
C ARG A 35 -0.95 -3.40 20.79
N ALA A 36 -1.32 -3.41 19.52
CA ALA A 36 -0.61 -2.68 18.45
C ALA A 36 -1.62 -2.22 17.40
N TYR A 37 -1.34 -1.08 16.76
CA TYR A 37 -2.17 -0.59 15.67
C TYR A 37 -1.37 0.23 14.67
N LEU A 38 -1.96 0.39 13.48
CA LEU A 38 -1.44 1.24 12.42
C LEU A 38 -2.59 1.75 11.55
N LEU A 39 -2.52 3.02 11.16
CA LEU A 39 -3.38 3.65 10.16
C LEU A 39 -2.52 4.09 8.99
N LEU A 40 -2.81 3.58 7.80
CA LEU A 40 -2.09 3.85 6.56
C LEU A 40 -2.99 4.57 5.56
N ASP A 41 -2.49 5.62 4.94
CA ASP A 41 -3.06 6.09 3.68
C ASP A 41 -2.56 5.23 2.52
N PHE A 42 -3.49 4.63 1.80
CA PHE A 42 -3.18 3.66 0.74
C PHE A 42 -2.48 4.29 -0.47
N GLN A 43 -2.89 5.50 -0.86
CA GLN A 43 -2.37 6.16 -2.07
C GLN A 43 -0.93 6.64 -1.88
N SER A 44 -0.65 7.32 -0.78
CA SER A 44 0.68 7.85 -0.47
C SER A 44 1.62 6.82 0.16
N GLY A 45 1.06 5.78 0.79
CA GLY A 45 1.82 4.82 1.60
C GLY A 45 2.29 5.39 2.94
N GLN A 46 1.78 6.57 3.36
CA GLN A 46 2.16 7.20 4.62
C GLN A 46 1.42 6.59 5.80
N VAL A 47 2.16 6.31 6.86
CA VAL A 47 1.59 5.93 8.16
C VAL A 47 1.15 7.21 8.86
N LEU A 48 -0.17 7.31 9.11
CA LEU A 48 -0.78 8.48 9.73
C LEU A 48 -0.77 8.39 11.25
N GLN A 49 -0.95 7.17 11.77
CA GLN A 49 -0.89 6.85 13.20
C GLN A 49 -0.38 5.43 13.40
N ALA A 50 0.40 5.21 14.44
CA ALA A 50 0.88 3.88 14.80
C ALA A 50 1.26 3.80 16.28
N GLN A 51 1.05 2.62 16.85
CA GLN A 51 1.58 2.26 18.17
C GLN A 51 2.09 0.83 18.12
N LYS A 52 3.33 0.60 18.53
CA LYS A 52 3.98 -0.72 18.54
C LYS A 52 3.85 -1.48 17.21
N ALA A 53 3.88 -0.74 16.09
CA ALA A 53 3.59 -1.29 14.77
C ALA A 53 4.58 -2.37 14.30
N ASP A 54 5.77 -2.43 14.86
CA ASP A 54 6.81 -3.42 14.58
C ASP A 54 6.93 -4.49 15.68
N GLU A 55 6.06 -4.47 16.70
CA GLU A 55 5.99 -5.52 17.69
C GLU A 55 5.50 -6.83 17.03
N ARG A 56 6.25 -7.93 17.24
CA ARG A 56 5.85 -9.26 16.75
C ARG A 56 4.68 -9.80 17.56
N VAL A 57 3.65 -10.20 16.83
CA VAL A 57 2.42 -10.80 17.39
C VAL A 57 2.00 -12.00 16.55
N GLU A 58 1.18 -12.87 17.13
CA GLU A 58 0.52 -13.92 16.34
C GLU A 58 -0.51 -13.30 15.39
N PRO A 59 -0.48 -13.63 14.09
CA PRO A 59 -1.43 -13.07 13.12
C PRO A 59 -2.84 -13.64 13.24
N ALA A 60 -3.01 -14.80 13.85
CA ALA A 60 -4.26 -15.55 13.79
C ALA A 60 -4.73 -15.66 12.32
N SER A 61 -6.05 -15.58 12.07
CA SER A 61 -6.60 -15.67 10.71
C SER A 61 -6.28 -14.48 9.79
N LEU A 62 -5.51 -13.47 10.23
CA LEU A 62 -4.96 -12.46 9.32
C LEU A 62 -3.93 -13.08 8.36
N THR A 63 -3.35 -14.23 8.71
CA THR A 63 -2.54 -15.10 7.84
C THR A 63 -3.20 -15.37 6.49
N LYS A 64 -4.54 -15.49 6.47
CA LYS A 64 -5.32 -15.78 5.27
C LYS A 64 -5.25 -14.69 4.20
N LEU A 65 -4.79 -13.49 4.56
CA LEU A 65 -4.48 -12.46 3.57
C LEU A 65 -3.32 -12.91 2.67
N MET A 66 -2.28 -13.56 3.21
CA MET A 66 -1.19 -14.11 2.40
C MET A 66 -1.66 -15.33 1.59
N THR A 67 -2.51 -16.17 2.17
CA THR A 67 -3.12 -17.29 1.43
C THR A 67 -3.95 -16.79 0.27
N ALA A 68 -4.74 -15.74 0.45
CA ALA A 68 -5.50 -15.08 -0.61
C ALA A 68 -4.58 -14.44 -1.66
N TYR A 69 -3.53 -13.73 -1.23
CA TYR A 69 -2.56 -13.10 -2.13
C TYR A 69 -1.91 -14.13 -3.08
N LEU A 70 -1.47 -15.27 -2.55
CA LEU A 70 -0.90 -16.35 -3.36
C LEU A 70 -1.93 -17.03 -4.26
N THR A 71 -3.17 -17.19 -3.79
CA THR A 71 -4.28 -17.71 -4.60
C THR A 71 -4.56 -16.78 -5.78
N PHE A 72 -4.67 -15.48 -5.54
CA PHE A 72 -4.87 -14.47 -6.60
C PHE A 72 -3.68 -14.42 -7.56
N THR A 73 -2.47 -14.57 -7.03
CA THR A 73 -1.26 -14.67 -7.88
C THR A 73 -1.33 -15.89 -8.80
N ALA A 74 -1.73 -17.05 -8.29
CA ALA A 74 -1.86 -18.27 -9.07
C ALA A 74 -2.95 -18.14 -10.17
N LEU A 75 -4.07 -17.49 -9.85
CA LEU A 75 -5.13 -17.17 -10.81
C LEU A 75 -4.63 -16.22 -11.91
N LYS A 76 -3.99 -15.13 -11.53
CA LYS A 76 -3.46 -14.12 -12.47
C LYS A 76 -2.38 -14.70 -13.40
N GLN A 77 -1.62 -15.68 -12.93
CA GLN A 77 -0.61 -16.38 -13.71
C GLN A 77 -1.18 -17.57 -14.52
N GLY A 78 -2.47 -17.86 -14.44
CA GLY A 78 -3.11 -18.99 -15.12
C GLY A 78 -2.72 -20.37 -14.59
N ARG A 79 -2.02 -20.43 -13.43
CA ARG A 79 -1.66 -21.70 -12.75
C ARG A 79 -2.84 -22.33 -12.02
N LEU A 80 -3.84 -21.53 -11.70
CA LEU A 80 -5.12 -21.91 -11.13
C LEU A 80 -6.22 -21.25 -11.96
N LYS A 81 -7.39 -21.91 -12.09
CA LYS A 81 -8.56 -21.31 -12.74
C LYS A 81 -9.68 -21.14 -11.72
N ILE A 82 -10.50 -20.10 -11.88
CA ILE A 82 -11.56 -19.77 -10.93
C ILE A 82 -12.66 -20.83 -10.86
N ASP A 83 -12.92 -21.49 -11.98
CA ASP A 83 -13.88 -22.59 -12.12
C ASP A 83 -13.27 -23.97 -11.89
N GLN A 84 -11.95 -24.05 -11.69
CA GLN A 84 -11.26 -25.30 -11.38
C GLN A 84 -11.80 -25.89 -10.08
N VAL A 85 -11.93 -27.20 -10.02
CA VAL A 85 -12.28 -27.92 -8.81
C VAL A 85 -11.03 -28.53 -8.18
N LEU A 86 -10.93 -28.42 -6.86
CA LEU A 86 -9.83 -29.00 -6.08
C LEU A 86 -10.35 -30.12 -5.18
N PRO A 87 -9.59 -31.22 -5.03
CA PRO A 87 -9.94 -32.29 -4.11
C PRO A 87 -9.77 -31.81 -2.66
N VAL A 88 -10.66 -32.24 -1.79
CA VAL A 88 -10.58 -31.96 -0.34
C VAL A 88 -9.85 -33.11 0.33
N SER A 89 -8.69 -32.84 0.91
CA SER A 89 -7.94 -33.80 1.70
C SER A 89 -8.59 -34.04 3.05
N GLU A 90 -8.26 -35.19 3.67
CA GLU A 90 -8.70 -35.46 5.05
C GLU A 90 -8.16 -34.43 6.06
N LYS A 91 -6.94 -33.92 5.82
CA LYS A 91 -6.36 -32.81 6.61
C LYS A 91 -7.21 -31.55 6.53
N ALA A 92 -7.60 -31.13 5.32
CA ALA A 92 -8.44 -29.96 5.11
C ALA A 92 -9.81 -30.16 5.76
N TRP A 93 -10.45 -31.30 5.57
CA TRP A 93 -11.75 -31.61 6.18
C TRP A 93 -11.72 -31.60 7.70
N ARG A 94 -10.66 -32.14 8.32
CA ARG A 94 -10.48 -32.17 9.79
C ARG A 94 -9.95 -30.87 10.38
N ALA A 95 -9.76 -29.82 9.55
CA ALA A 95 -9.23 -28.55 10.03
C ALA A 95 -10.05 -28.02 11.23
N GLU A 96 -9.36 -27.65 12.29
CA GLU A 96 -9.96 -27.05 13.48
C GLU A 96 -10.36 -25.59 13.25
N GLY A 97 -11.18 -25.06 14.12
CA GLY A 97 -11.62 -23.65 14.12
C GLY A 97 -12.69 -23.35 13.06
N SER A 98 -12.59 -22.22 12.40
CA SER A 98 -13.59 -21.78 11.40
C SER A 98 -13.55 -22.61 10.13
N ARG A 99 -14.71 -23.04 9.63
CA ARG A 99 -14.84 -23.89 8.44
C ARG A 99 -15.99 -23.46 7.54
N MET A 100 -15.87 -23.70 6.24
CA MET A 100 -16.99 -23.64 5.32
C MET A 100 -17.73 -24.98 5.17
N PHE A 101 -17.26 -26.02 5.89
CA PHE A 101 -17.85 -27.37 5.97
C PHE A 101 -17.80 -28.16 4.66
N ILE A 102 -16.64 -28.13 3.99
CA ILE A 102 -16.38 -29.00 2.83
C ILE A 102 -16.20 -30.45 3.29
N GLN A 103 -16.49 -31.38 2.40
CA GLN A 103 -16.46 -32.82 2.68
C GLN A 103 -15.28 -33.50 1.97
N PRO A 104 -14.66 -34.53 2.55
CA PRO A 104 -13.59 -35.26 1.90
C PRO A 104 -14.10 -35.92 0.62
N ASN A 105 -13.23 -36.07 -0.37
CA ASN A 105 -13.53 -36.65 -1.68
C ASN A 105 -14.64 -35.94 -2.48
N THR A 106 -15.07 -34.74 -2.03
CA THR A 106 -15.99 -33.90 -2.80
C THR A 106 -15.18 -32.73 -3.37
N PRO A 107 -15.00 -32.66 -4.71
CA PRO A 107 -14.25 -31.56 -5.31
C PRO A 107 -15.02 -30.24 -5.14
N VAL A 108 -14.29 -29.18 -4.77
CA VAL A 108 -14.85 -27.85 -4.52
C VAL A 108 -14.24 -26.83 -5.48
N ARG A 109 -15.07 -25.95 -6.04
CA ARG A 109 -14.60 -24.91 -6.95
C ARG A 109 -13.72 -23.91 -6.22
N VAL A 110 -12.68 -23.43 -6.91
CA VAL A 110 -11.75 -22.41 -6.39
C VAL A 110 -12.50 -21.13 -5.99
N ASP A 111 -13.51 -20.73 -6.74
CA ASP A 111 -14.38 -19.57 -6.41
C ASP A 111 -15.05 -19.74 -5.04
N ASP A 112 -15.63 -20.91 -4.78
CA ASP A 112 -16.29 -21.20 -3.49
C ASP A 112 -15.28 -21.26 -2.35
N LEU A 113 -14.10 -21.86 -2.58
CA LEU A 113 -13.02 -21.90 -1.58
C LEU A 113 -12.54 -20.50 -1.21
N MET A 114 -12.36 -19.59 -2.19
CA MET A 114 -11.98 -18.21 -1.94
C MET A 114 -13.04 -17.48 -1.10
N LYS A 115 -14.33 -17.62 -1.45
CA LYS A 115 -15.43 -17.03 -0.68
C LYS A 115 -15.48 -17.60 0.73
N GLY A 116 -15.37 -18.91 0.88
CA GLY A 116 -15.33 -19.57 2.19
C GLY A 116 -14.15 -19.13 3.06
N MET A 117 -12.97 -18.96 2.48
CA MET A 117 -11.78 -18.45 3.16
C MET A 117 -11.94 -16.99 3.60
N ILE A 118 -12.46 -16.13 2.73
CA ILE A 118 -12.52 -14.68 2.96
C ILE A 118 -13.68 -14.32 3.89
N VAL A 119 -14.89 -14.78 3.58
CA VAL A 119 -16.11 -14.36 4.28
C VAL A 119 -16.15 -14.90 5.68
N GLN A 120 -16.04 -16.22 5.84
CA GLN A 120 -16.16 -16.84 7.15
C GLN A 120 -14.84 -17.34 7.74
N SER A 121 -13.73 -17.14 7.03
CA SER A 121 -12.42 -17.53 7.54
C SER A 121 -12.18 -19.04 7.58
N GLY A 122 -12.73 -19.83 6.62
CA GLY A 122 -12.65 -21.29 6.57
C GLY A 122 -11.21 -21.80 6.52
N ASN A 123 -10.81 -22.56 7.55
CA ASN A 123 -9.49 -23.20 7.59
C ASN A 123 -9.41 -24.37 6.60
N ASP A 124 -10.49 -25.11 6.43
CA ASP A 124 -10.67 -26.16 5.44
C ASP A 124 -10.46 -25.63 4.01
N ALA A 125 -11.04 -24.50 3.68
CA ALA A 125 -10.83 -23.84 2.39
C ALA A 125 -9.38 -23.42 2.19
N CYS A 126 -8.72 -22.88 3.23
CA CYS A 126 -7.31 -22.45 3.15
C CYS A 126 -6.38 -23.61 2.84
N ILE A 127 -6.52 -24.72 3.56
CA ILE A 127 -5.69 -25.92 3.38
C ILE A 127 -5.91 -26.50 1.97
N THR A 128 -7.16 -26.57 1.51
CA THR A 128 -7.49 -27.06 0.17
C THR A 128 -6.86 -26.17 -0.92
N LEU A 129 -6.91 -24.84 -0.79
CA LEU A 129 -6.25 -23.92 -1.71
C LEU A 129 -4.72 -24.07 -1.66
N ALA A 130 -4.14 -24.19 -0.47
CA ALA A 130 -2.70 -24.33 -0.28
C ALA A 130 -2.19 -25.64 -0.93
N GLU A 131 -2.88 -26.74 -0.71
CA GLU A 131 -2.55 -28.05 -1.33
C GLU A 131 -2.73 -28.01 -2.84
N GLY A 132 -3.79 -27.39 -3.33
CA GLY A 132 -4.04 -27.24 -4.78
C GLY A 132 -3.00 -26.38 -5.50
N ILE A 133 -2.37 -25.41 -4.81
CA ILE A 133 -1.37 -24.51 -5.38
C ILE A 133 0.05 -25.09 -5.26
N ALA A 134 0.38 -25.70 -4.14
CA ALA A 134 1.76 -26.11 -3.80
C ALA A 134 1.93 -27.63 -3.53
N GLY A 135 0.87 -28.42 -3.67
CA GLY A 135 0.86 -29.84 -3.40
C GLY A 135 0.75 -30.20 -1.93
N THR A 136 1.35 -29.40 -1.03
CA THR A 136 1.24 -29.55 0.43
C THR A 136 1.16 -28.19 1.12
N GLU A 137 0.54 -28.15 2.30
CA GLU A 137 0.50 -26.91 3.10
C GLU A 137 1.90 -26.46 3.55
N ALA A 138 2.84 -27.39 3.80
CA ALA A 138 4.22 -27.06 4.15
C ALA A 138 4.94 -26.34 3.00
N ALA A 139 4.85 -26.86 1.77
CA ALA A 139 5.39 -26.20 0.58
C ALA A 139 4.72 -24.84 0.34
N PHE A 140 3.42 -24.73 0.64
CA PHE A 140 2.72 -23.45 0.55
C PHE A 140 3.22 -22.42 1.58
N ALA A 141 3.52 -22.84 2.82
CA ALA A 141 4.11 -21.95 3.83
C ALA A 141 5.49 -21.41 3.40
N GLU A 142 6.29 -22.20 2.67
CA GLU A 142 7.54 -21.70 2.06
C GLU A 142 7.26 -20.65 0.99
N LEU A 143 6.21 -20.84 0.15
CA LEU A 143 5.78 -19.81 -0.81
C LEU A 143 5.35 -18.53 -0.09
N MET A 144 4.57 -18.64 0.99
CA MET A 144 4.15 -17.51 1.81
C MET A 144 5.36 -16.70 2.33
N ASN A 145 6.39 -17.37 2.82
CA ASN A 145 7.58 -16.71 3.35
C ASN A 145 8.44 -16.05 2.26
N ARG A 146 8.55 -16.68 1.06
CA ARG A 146 9.21 -16.04 -0.09
C ARG A 146 8.47 -14.78 -0.52
N GLU A 147 7.15 -14.84 -0.57
CA GLU A 147 6.34 -13.71 -0.96
C GLU A 147 6.34 -12.61 0.11
N ALA A 148 6.33 -12.94 1.39
CA ALA A 148 6.50 -11.99 2.48
C ALA A 148 7.81 -11.19 2.33
N LYS A 149 8.93 -11.85 2.03
CA LYS A 149 10.21 -11.18 1.77
C LYS A 149 10.12 -10.25 0.55
N ARG A 150 9.50 -10.70 -0.55
CA ARG A 150 9.32 -9.89 -1.76
C ARG A 150 8.48 -8.63 -1.50
N LEU A 151 7.48 -8.72 -0.65
CA LEU A 151 6.63 -7.59 -0.23
C LEU A 151 7.28 -6.70 0.84
N GLY A 152 8.49 -7.05 1.31
CA GLY A 152 9.18 -6.29 2.35
C GLY A 152 8.60 -6.50 3.76
N MET A 153 7.96 -7.64 4.01
CA MET A 153 7.45 -8.07 5.32
C MET A 153 8.57 -8.74 6.12
N ILE A 154 9.55 -7.95 6.56
CA ILE A 154 10.81 -8.45 7.14
C ILE A 154 10.67 -9.02 8.56
N ASN A 155 9.57 -8.71 9.23
CA ASN A 155 9.26 -9.18 10.58
C ASN A 155 8.09 -10.18 10.59
N THR A 156 7.94 -10.97 9.53
CA THR A 156 6.85 -11.95 9.39
C THR A 156 7.41 -13.33 9.05
N GLN A 157 6.85 -14.34 9.69
CA GLN A 157 7.09 -15.75 9.42
C GLN A 157 5.77 -16.50 9.42
N PHE A 158 5.50 -17.22 8.36
CA PHE A 158 4.35 -18.11 8.22
C PHE A 158 4.76 -19.58 8.36
N THR A 159 3.99 -20.36 9.10
CA THR A 159 4.20 -21.82 9.27
C THR A 159 3.03 -22.66 8.74
N ASN A 160 1.89 -22.03 8.47
CA ASN A 160 0.69 -22.66 7.93
C ASN A 160 -0.14 -21.62 7.14
N SER A 161 -1.13 -22.10 6.40
CA SER A 161 -2.01 -21.30 5.55
C SER A 161 -3.18 -20.63 6.29
N THR A 162 -3.45 -21.05 7.53
CA THR A 162 -4.68 -20.74 8.25
C THR A 162 -4.51 -19.67 9.32
N GLY A 163 -3.34 -19.60 9.94
CA GLY A 163 -3.06 -18.79 11.12
C GLY A 163 -3.37 -19.49 12.44
N LEU A 164 -3.43 -20.82 12.43
CA LEU A 164 -3.44 -21.59 13.67
C LEU A 164 -2.14 -21.37 14.45
N PRO A 165 -2.18 -21.35 15.80
CA PRO A 165 -1.03 -21.03 16.62
C PRO A 165 0.18 -21.92 16.37
N HIS A 166 1.35 -21.30 16.31
CA HIS A 166 2.64 -21.98 16.28
C HIS A 166 3.73 -21.01 16.74
N ALA A 167 4.69 -21.46 17.53
CA ALA A 167 5.71 -20.61 18.16
C ALA A 167 6.51 -19.73 17.17
N GLN A 168 6.66 -20.21 15.92
CA GLN A 168 7.36 -19.47 14.85
C GLN A 168 6.41 -18.75 13.87
N HIS A 169 5.11 -18.66 14.20
CA HIS A 169 4.12 -17.99 13.35
C HIS A 169 3.84 -16.59 13.88
N TYR A 170 4.48 -15.57 13.29
CA TYR A 170 4.38 -14.20 13.77
C TYR A 170 4.36 -13.20 12.63
N THR A 171 3.89 -12.00 12.93
CA THR A 171 3.83 -10.85 12.03
C THR A 171 3.86 -9.55 12.83
N THR A 172 3.74 -8.40 12.15
CA THR A 172 3.62 -7.07 12.76
C THR A 172 2.49 -6.28 12.10
N ALA A 173 1.99 -5.23 12.75
CA ALA A 173 0.98 -4.36 12.15
C ALA A 173 1.50 -3.69 10.86
N ASN A 174 2.79 -3.32 10.84
CA ASN A 174 3.44 -2.72 9.69
C ASN A 174 3.48 -3.69 8.49
N ASP A 175 3.88 -4.94 8.70
CA ASP A 175 3.95 -5.93 7.65
C ASP A 175 2.56 -6.32 7.12
N LEU A 176 1.56 -6.42 8.01
CA LEU A 176 0.17 -6.66 7.61
C LEU A 176 -0.42 -5.51 6.81
N ALA A 177 -0.08 -4.26 7.11
CA ALA A 177 -0.49 -3.10 6.33
C ALA A 177 0.09 -3.14 4.91
N LYS A 178 1.37 -3.56 4.75
CA LYS A 178 2.00 -3.77 3.43
C LYS A 178 1.26 -4.84 2.63
N LEU A 179 0.92 -5.97 3.26
CA LEU A 179 0.18 -7.06 2.62
C LEU A 179 -1.23 -6.62 2.20
N ALA A 180 -1.95 -5.93 3.08
CA ALA A 180 -3.27 -5.39 2.78
C ALA A 180 -3.24 -4.42 1.59
N ALA A 181 -2.28 -3.49 1.59
CA ALA A 181 -2.08 -2.56 0.49
C ALA A 181 -1.70 -3.29 -0.82
N ALA A 182 -0.87 -4.34 -0.74
CA ALA A 182 -0.51 -5.15 -1.90
C ALA A 182 -1.72 -5.87 -2.51
N ILE A 183 -2.61 -6.45 -1.71
CA ILE A 183 -3.83 -7.10 -2.20
C ILE A 183 -4.70 -6.09 -2.97
N ILE A 184 -4.94 -4.91 -2.40
CA ILE A 184 -5.77 -3.87 -3.03
C ILE A 184 -5.16 -3.38 -4.35
N ARG A 185 -3.84 -3.21 -4.39
CA ARG A 185 -3.10 -2.68 -5.54
C ARG A 185 -2.96 -3.71 -6.67
N ASP A 186 -2.58 -4.95 -6.33
CA ASP A 186 -2.15 -5.95 -7.30
C ASP A 186 -3.32 -6.80 -7.83
N PHE A 187 -4.43 -6.86 -7.08
CA PHE A 187 -5.60 -7.70 -7.35
C PHE A 187 -6.94 -6.98 -7.10
N PRO A 188 -7.16 -5.78 -7.69
CA PRO A 188 -8.39 -5.02 -7.47
C PRO A 188 -9.66 -5.81 -7.87
N GLU A 189 -9.55 -6.70 -8.87
CA GLU A 189 -10.63 -7.56 -9.34
C GLU A 189 -11.07 -8.60 -8.29
N TYR A 190 -10.13 -9.16 -7.53
CA TYR A 190 -10.42 -10.13 -6.47
C TYR A 190 -10.65 -9.47 -5.11
N TYR A 191 -10.18 -8.23 -4.95
CA TYR A 191 -10.39 -7.49 -3.71
C TYR A 191 -11.87 -7.29 -3.37
N ALA A 192 -12.74 -7.20 -4.38
CA ALA A 192 -14.18 -7.10 -4.21
C ALA A 192 -14.80 -8.24 -3.38
N LEU A 193 -14.15 -9.41 -3.30
CA LEU A 193 -14.60 -10.54 -2.47
C LEU A 193 -14.63 -10.19 -0.97
N TYR A 194 -13.81 -9.24 -0.51
CA TYR A 194 -13.76 -8.83 0.89
C TYR A 194 -14.99 -8.01 1.34
N SER A 195 -15.74 -7.46 0.40
CA SER A 195 -17.00 -6.74 0.69
C SER A 195 -18.23 -7.64 0.78
N ILE A 196 -18.09 -8.93 0.46
CA ILE A 196 -19.19 -9.90 0.55
C ILE A 196 -19.61 -10.04 2.01
N LYS A 197 -20.88 -9.73 2.29
CA LYS A 197 -21.43 -9.74 3.67
C LYS A 197 -21.74 -11.13 4.18
N GLU A 198 -22.20 -12.03 3.32
CA GLU A 198 -22.53 -13.41 3.66
C GLU A 198 -22.25 -14.35 2.50
N PHE A 199 -21.97 -15.60 2.82
CA PHE A 199 -21.74 -16.64 1.80
C PHE A 199 -22.47 -17.93 2.22
N THR A 200 -23.15 -18.54 1.26
CA THR A 200 -23.86 -19.80 1.41
C THR A 200 -23.13 -20.92 0.69
N TYR A 201 -22.72 -21.94 1.39
CA TYR A 201 -22.17 -23.17 0.84
C TYR A 201 -22.91 -24.37 1.44
N ASN A 202 -23.29 -25.36 0.61
CA ASN A 202 -24.04 -26.55 1.05
C ASN A 202 -25.24 -26.23 1.95
N LYS A 203 -26.03 -25.23 1.59
CA LYS A 203 -27.22 -24.77 2.36
C LYS A 203 -26.87 -24.15 3.75
N ILE A 204 -25.58 -23.92 4.05
CA ILE A 204 -25.13 -23.27 5.27
C ILE A 204 -24.73 -21.83 4.92
N THR A 205 -25.53 -20.87 5.39
CA THR A 205 -25.23 -19.44 5.22
C THR A 205 -24.43 -18.94 6.42
N GLN A 206 -23.32 -18.28 6.16
CA GLN A 206 -22.46 -17.72 7.21
C GLN A 206 -22.13 -16.26 6.91
N PRO A 207 -22.25 -15.35 7.91
CA PRO A 207 -21.95 -13.95 7.74
C PRO A 207 -20.44 -13.69 7.76
N ASN A 208 -20.02 -12.61 7.09
CA ASN A 208 -18.67 -12.08 7.24
C ASN A 208 -18.44 -11.63 8.69
N ARG A 209 -17.24 -11.83 9.21
CA ARG A 209 -16.92 -11.48 10.59
C ARG A 209 -16.49 -10.01 10.77
N ASN A 210 -16.26 -9.30 9.68
CA ASN A 210 -15.99 -7.86 9.71
C ASN A 210 -17.30 -7.07 9.81
N ARG A 211 -17.69 -6.72 11.05
CA ARG A 211 -18.94 -6.00 11.32
C ARG A 211 -19.00 -4.62 10.70
N LEU A 212 -17.85 -3.99 10.40
CA LEU A 212 -17.82 -2.66 9.76
C LEU A 212 -18.44 -2.67 8.37
N LEU A 213 -18.52 -3.81 7.68
CA LEU A 213 -19.23 -3.92 6.40
C LEU A 213 -20.73 -3.54 6.48
N TRP A 214 -21.33 -3.66 7.68
CA TRP A 214 -22.73 -3.25 7.91
C TRP A 214 -22.84 -1.88 8.57
N GLN A 215 -21.82 -1.43 9.29
CA GLN A 215 -21.87 -0.22 10.11
C GLN A 215 -21.36 1.02 9.37
N ASP A 216 -20.47 0.84 8.39
CA ASP A 216 -19.89 1.94 7.60
C ASP A 216 -19.92 1.58 6.12
N THR A 217 -20.71 2.32 5.33
CA THR A 217 -20.90 2.10 3.89
C THR A 217 -19.63 2.35 3.07
N TYR A 218 -18.64 3.01 3.63
CA TYR A 218 -17.33 3.26 2.99
C TYR A 218 -16.34 2.10 3.18
N VAL A 219 -16.64 1.18 4.12
CA VAL A 219 -15.80 0.00 4.37
C VAL A 219 -16.08 -1.09 3.34
N ASP A 220 -15.01 -1.57 2.69
CA ASP A 220 -15.06 -2.58 1.64
C ASP A 220 -14.15 -3.80 1.88
N GLY A 221 -13.61 -3.94 3.09
CA GLY A 221 -12.72 -5.03 3.52
C GLY A 221 -12.22 -4.82 4.94
N MET A 222 -11.41 -5.69 5.51
CA MET A 222 -10.78 -6.86 4.89
C MET A 222 -10.98 -8.11 5.74
N LYS A 223 -10.16 -8.29 6.81
CA LYS A 223 -10.06 -9.58 7.50
C LYS A 223 -9.98 -9.44 8.99
N THR A 224 -10.67 -10.36 9.69
CA THR A 224 -10.59 -10.55 11.15
C THR A 224 -9.66 -11.69 11.50
N GLY A 225 -9.06 -11.64 12.69
CA GLY A 225 -8.30 -12.71 13.33
C GLY A 225 -8.66 -12.83 14.80
N HIS A 226 -8.58 -14.03 15.34
CA HIS A 226 -8.69 -14.26 16.77
C HIS A 226 -8.07 -15.62 17.16
N THR A 227 -7.23 -15.60 18.17
CA THR A 227 -6.84 -16.71 19.03
C THR A 227 -6.78 -16.17 20.46
N GLU A 228 -6.73 -17.03 21.46
CA GLU A 228 -6.62 -16.56 22.86
C GLU A 228 -5.35 -15.73 23.08
N SER A 229 -4.23 -16.12 22.48
CA SER A 229 -2.94 -15.41 22.58
C SER A 229 -2.86 -14.15 21.73
N ALA A 230 -3.46 -14.15 20.53
CA ALA A 230 -3.48 -12.97 19.64
C ALA A 230 -4.47 -11.89 20.09
N GLY A 231 -5.50 -12.26 20.87
CA GLY A 231 -6.65 -11.40 21.10
C GLY A 231 -7.48 -11.18 19.84
N TYR A 232 -8.30 -10.15 19.81
CA TYR A 232 -9.15 -9.84 18.68
C TYR A 232 -8.44 -8.86 17.73
N CYS A 233 -8.30 -9.29 16.47
CA CYS A 233 -7.58 -8.54 15.43
C CYS A 233 -8.51 -8.19 14.27
N LEU A 234 -8.30 -7.03 13.65
CA LEU A 234 -9.03 -6.59 12.45
C LEU A 234 -8.14 -5.73 11.55
N ILE A 235 -8.10 -6.07 10.28
CA ILE A 235 -7.64 -5.17 9.22
C ILE A 235 -8.87 -4.68 8.48
N THR A 236 -9.00 -3.36 8.37
CA THR A 236 -10.14 -2.74 7.69
C THR A 236 -9.65 -1.76 6.65
N SER A 237 -10.31 -1.74 5.48
CA SER A 237 -10.11 -0.70 4.47
C SER A 237 -11.43 0.03 4.23
N ALA A 238 -11.33 1.35 4.11
CA ALA A 238 -12.43 2.21 3.75
C ALA A 238 -12.00 3.24 2.69
N LYS A 239 -12.90 3.58 1.77
CA LYS A 239 -12.66 4.59 0.73
C LYS A 239 -13.71 5.69 0.81
N ARG A 240 -13.29 6.95 1.01
CA ARG A 240 -14.15 8.15 0.95
C ARG A 240 -13.62 9.09 -0.12
N GLY A 241 -14.39 9.28 -1.20
CA GLY A 241 -13.90 9.98 -2.38
C GLY A 241 -12.66 9.30 -2.96
N GLU A 242 -11.58 10.05 -3.16
CA GLU A 242 -10.30 9.52 -3.66
C GLU A 242 -9.41 8.93 -2.57
N MET A 243 -9.63 9.27 -1.31
CA MET A 243 -8.80 8.81 -0.19
C MET A 243 -9.23 7.42 0.28
N ARG A 244 -8.26 6.50 0.36
CA ARG A 244 -8.43 5.17 0.94
C ARG A 244 -7.53 5.00 2.14
N LEU A 245 -8.10 4.58 3.25
CA LEU A 245 -7.38 4.26 4.49
C LEU A 245 -7.41 2.76 4.77
N ILE A 246 -6.33 2.27 5.34
CA ILE A 246 -6.21 0.92 5.88
C ILE A 246 -5.90 1.03 7.36
N SER A 247 -6.76 0.49 8.22
CA SER A 247 -6.50 0.36 9.65
C SER A 247 -6.13 -1.08 9.99
N VAL A 248 -5.10 -1.25 10.80
CA VAL A 248 -4.68 -2.52 11.40
C VAL A 248 -4.81 -2.38 12.89
N VAL A 249 -5.65 -3.19 13.52
CA VAL A 249 -5.86 -3.27 14.98
C VAL A 249 -5.57 -4.69 15.44
N LEU A 250 -4.62 -4.86 16.35
CA LEU A 250 -4.15 -6.15 16.85
C LEU A 250 -4.26 -6.22 18.35
N GLY A 251 -4.81 -7.34 18.86
CA GLY A 251 -4.90 -7.61 20.29
C GLY A 251 -5.90 -6.75 21.05
N ALA A 252 -7.04 -6.43 20.44
CA ALA A 252 -8.16 -5.83 21.16
C ALA A 252 -8.83 -6.86 22.10
N ALA A 253 -9.55 -6.36 23.12
CA ALA A 253 -10.12 -7.19 24.18
C ALA A 253 -11.35 -8.02 23.73
N SER A 254 -12.04 -7.61 22.65
CA SER A 254 -13.25 -8.28 22.18
C SER A 254 -13.53 -8.00 20.70
N ASP A 255 -14.49 -8.73 20.12
CA ASP A 255 -14.99 -8.48 18.77
C ASP A 255 -15.58 -7.07 18.62
N ASN A 256 -16.32 -6.59 19.60
CA ASN A 256 -16.83 -5.22 19.62
C ASN A 256 -15.69 -4.19 19.72
N ALA A 257 -14.69 -4.46 20.56
CA ALA A 257 -13.55 -3.57 20.73
C ALA A 257 -12.75 -3.42 19.43
N ARG A 258 -12.35 -4.52 18.75
CA ARG A 258 -11.63 -4.41 17.47
C ARG A 258 -12.42 -3.63 16.42
N THR A 259 -13.76 -3.79 16.41
CA THR A 259 -14.64 -3.06 15.49
C THR A 259 -14.65 -1.58 15.82
N ALA A 260 -14.86 -1.20 17.07
CA ALA A 260 -14.91 0.19 17.53
C ALA A 260 -13.55 0.92 17.34
N GLU A 261 -12.45 0.25 17.71
CA GLU A 261 -11.11 0.81 17.60
C GLU A 261 -10.70 1.02 16.13
N SER A 262 -11.05 0.08 15.22
CA SER A 262 -10.83 0.25 13.79
C SER A 262 -11.64 1.40 13.22
N GLN A 263 -12.90 1.56 13.62
CA GLN A 263 -13.76 2.69 13.21
C GLN A 263 -13.20 4.02 13.70
N LYS A 264 -12.72 4.06 14.95
CA LYS A 264 -12.10 5.25 15.55
C LYS A 264 -10.87 5.70 14.76
N LEU A 265 -9.98 4.75 14.38
CA LEU A 265 -8.81 5.04 13.53
C LEU A 265 -9.22 5.57 12.15
N LEU A 266 -10.16 4.92 11.47
CA LEU A 266 -10.63 5.36 10.15
C LEU A 266 -11.23 6.77 10.23
N ASN A 267 -12.11 7.01 11.20
CA ASN A 267 -12.73 8.33 11.37
C ASN A 267 -11.70 9.41 11.65
N TYR A 268 -10.71 9.14 12.51
CA TYR A 268 -9.60 10.06 12.75
C TYR A 268 -8.86 10.42 11.45
N GLY A 269 -8.48 9.41 10.65
CA GLY A 269 -7.78 9.66 9.40
C GLY A 269 -8.60 10.51 8.42
N PHE A 270 -9.86 10.16 8.17
CA PHE A 270 -10.73 10.91 7.27
C PHE A 270 -11.13 12.29 7.80
N GLN A 271 -11.18 12.48 9.11
CA GLN A 271 -11.51 13.77 9.70
C GLN A 271 -10.35 14.75 9.62
N PHE A 272 -9.13 14.32 9.89
CA PHE A 272 -7.99 15.19 10.09
C PHE A 272 -6.96 15.21 8.96
N TYR A 273 -7.03 14.30 8.02
CA TYR A 273 -6.09 14.21 6.91
C TYR A 273 -6.79 14.32 5.55
N GLU A 274 -6.02 14.70 4.57
CA GLU A 274 -6.39 14.74 3.16
C GLU A 274 -5.21 14.29 2.31
N SER A 275 -5.49 13.58 1.21
CA SER A 275 -4.49 13.04 0.30
C SER A 275 -4.60 13.74 -1.05
N TYR A 276 -3.48 14.27 -1.54
CA TYR A 276 -3.39 14.98 -2.81
C TYR A 276 -2.53 14.21 -3.80
N ARG A 277 -2.99 14.10 -5.04
CA ARG A 277 -2.14 13.66 -6.13
C ARG A 277 -1.27 14.81 -6.60
N LEU A 278 0.03 14.79 -6.22
CA LEU A 278 0.99 15.81 -6.59
C LEU A 278 1.37 15.74 -8.07
N TYR A 279 1.59 14.52 -8.57
CA TYR A 279 2.00 14.28 -9.95
C TYR A 279 1.31 13.06 -10.52
N GLN A 280 0.97 13.13 -11.81
CA GLN A 280 0.47 11.98 -12.55
C GLN A 280 1.62 11.14 -13.11
N LYS A 281 1.39 9.85 -13.28
CA LYS A 281 2.29 8.95 -14.01
C LYS A 281 2.59 9.51 -15.40
N GLY A 282 3.89 9.64 -15.73
CA GLY A 282 4.35 10.13 -17.02
C GLY A 282 4.25 11.65 -17.23
N GLN A 283 3.75 12.40 -16.22
CA GLN A 283 3.74 13.86 -16.26
C GLN A 283 5.17 14.39 -16.25
N THR A 284 5.51 15.29 -17.20
CA THR A 284 6.77 16.00 -17.19
C THR A 284 6.77 17.01 -16.03
N VAL A 285 7.68 16.81 -15.08
CA VAL A 285 7.90 17.71 -13.93
C VAL A 285 8.99 18.72 -14.25
N ALA A 286 10.02 18.28 -14.98
CA ALA A 286 11.12 19.13 -15.41
C ALA A 286 11.70 18.66 -16.75
N SER A 287 12.30 19.59 -17.48
CA SER A 287 13.16 19.32 -18.64
C SER A 287 14.61 19.60 -18.24
N LEU A 288 15.45 18.57 -18.22
CA LEU A 288 16.81 18.64 -17.71
C LEU A 288 17.83 18.57 -18.83
N PRO A 289 18.90 19.39 -18.81
CA PRO A 289 19.94 19.35 -19.83
C PRO A 289 20.73 18.03 -19.75
N VAL A 290 21.01 17.48 -20.94
CA VAL A 290 21.79 16.26 -21.12
C VAL A 290 23.00 16.57 -22.02
N TYR A 291 24.14 15.98 -21.69
CA TYR A 291 25.37 16.08 -22.43
C TYR A 291 25.72 14.78 -23.13
N LYS A 292 26.38 14.86 -24.26
CA LYS A 292 26.81 13.73 -25.12
C LYS A 292 25.65 12.87 -25.61
N GLY A 293 24.42 13.39 -25.55
CA GLY A 293 23.21 12.75 -25.99
C GLY A 293 22.77 13.10 -27.39
N SER A 294 21.97 12.22 -28.03
CA SER A 294 21.28 12.50 -29.28
C SER A 294 20.30 13.68 -29.15
N GLU A 295 19.83 13.90 -27.91
CA GLU A 295 18.99 15.01 -27.49
C GLU A 295 19.71 15.81 -26.42
N ASN A 296 19.52 17.14 -26.42
CA ASN A 296 20.13 18.03 -25.43
C ASN A 296 19.32 18.16 -24.13
N ILE A 297 18.12 17.59 -24.09
CA ILE A 297 17.17 17.68 -22.98
C ILE A 297 16.52 16.33 -22.81
N VAL A 298 16.27 15.93 -21.55
CA VAL A 298 15.43 14.79 -21.17
C VAL A 298 14.24 15.27 -20.35
N LYS A 299 13.04 14.76 -20.67
CA LYS A 299 11.86 14.94 -19.82
C LYS A 299 11.99 14.07 -18.59
N ALA A 300 11.81 14.67 -17.43
CA ALA A 300 11.89 14.01 -16.13
C ALA A 300 10.57 14.10 -15.38
N GLY A 301 10.21 13.02 -14.69
CA GLY A 301 8.94 12.90 -13.98
C GLY A 301 8.89 11.64 -13.14
N PHE A 302 7.67 11.09 -12.97
CA PHE A 302 7.45 9.89 -12.19
C PHE A 302 6.81 8.77 -13.02
N THR A 303 7.22 7.53 -12.79
CA THR A 303 6.70 6.33 -13.47
C THR A 303 5.41 5.79 -12.87
N ARG A 304 4.91 6.43 -11.80
CA ARG A 304 3.63 6.16 -11.13
C ARG A 304 3.02 7.48 -10.66
N ASP A 305 1.73 7.45 -10.34
CA ASP A 305 1.10 8.57 -9.64
C ASP A 305 1.78 8.77 -8.28
N VAL A 306 1.97 10.02 -7.91
CA VAL A 306 2.56 10.42 -6.62
C VAL A 306 1.51 11.13 -5.79
N TYR A 307 1.23 10.56 -4.64
CA TYR A 307 0.32 11.13 -3.65
C TYR A 307 1.09 11.58 -2.41
N PHE A 308 0.54 12.57 -1.75
CA PHE A 308 1.05 13.07 -0.48
C PHE A 308 -0.10 13.36 0.45
N THR A 309 -0.02 12.87 1.69
CA THR A 309 -1.07 12.99 2.70
C THR A 309 -0.61 13.92 3.80
N LEU A 310 -1.41 14.93 4.08
CA LEU A 310 -1.15 15.97 5.07
C LEU A 310 -2.35 16.16 6.00
N PRO A 311 -2.14 16.72 7.19
CA PRO A 311 -3.24 17.30 7.95
C PRO A 311 -4.01 18.31 7.09
N LYS A 312 -5.33 18.34 7.22
CA LYS A 312 -6.19 19.24 6.47
C LYS A 312 -5.76 20.69 6.61
N GLY A 313 -5.77 21.42 5.50
CA GLY A 313 -5.37 22.83 5.44
C GLY A 313 -3.86 23.07 5.29
N HIS A 314 -3.00 22.06 5.45
CA HIS A 314 -1.54 22.24 5.36
C HIS A 314 -1.02 22.21 3.92
N TYR A 315 -1.80 21.76 2.95
CA TYR A 315 -1.36 21.67 1.55
C TYR A 315 -1.00 23.03 0.94
N ALA A 316 -1.69 24.10 1.32
CA ALA A 316 -1.40 25.46 0.86
C ALA A 316 0.03 25.95 1.23
N HIS A 317 0.64 25.35 2.25
CA HIS A 317 1.99 25.66 2.73
C HIS A 317 3.05 24.71 2.17
N ALA A 318 2.66 23.74 1.33
CA ALA A 318 3.58 22.81 0.70
C ALA A 318 4.28 23.46 -0.50
N LYS A 319 5.62 23.39 -0.52
CA LYS A 319 6.46 23.87 -1.64
C LYS A 319 7.34 22.75 -2.13
N ALA A 320 7.38 22.56 -3.46
CA ALA A 320 8.28 21.61 -4.09
C ALA A 320 9.58 22.29 -4.49
N THR A 321 10.71 21.68 -4.17
CA THR A 321 12.04 22.08 -4.64
C THR A 321 12.64 20.93 -5.43
N LEU A 322 13.27 21.26 -6.59
CA LEU A 322 13.91 20.30 -7.46
C LEU A 322 15.43 20.43 -7.36
N THR A 323 16.10 19.31 -7.12
CA THR A 323 17.57 19.19 -7.25
C THR A 323 17.86 18.15 -8.32
N SER A 324 18.53 18.55 -9.41
CA SER A 324 18.94 17.63 -10.47
C SER A 324 20.39 17.18 -10.28
N ARG A 325 20.69 15.97 -10.73
CA ARG A 325 22.08 15.50 -10.86
C ARG A 325 22.66 16.12 -12.11
N GLN A 326 23.63 17.01 -11.95
CA GLN A 326 24.31 17.62 -13.09
C GLN A 326 25.82 17.38 -13.01
N PRO A 327 26.49 17.16 -14.16
CA PRO A 327 25.94 17.00 -15.51
C PRO A 327 25.29 15.62 -15.71
N LEU A 328 24.13 15.59 -16.42
CA LEU A 328 23.56 14.33 -16.91
C LEU A 328 24.25 13.94 -18.21
N LEU A 329 24.77 12.73 -18.28
CA LEU A 329 25.47 12.19 -19.45
C LEU A 329 24.65 11.06 -20.08
N ALA A 330 24.52 11.11 -21.40
CA ALA A 330 23.93 10.00 -22.16
C ALA A 330 24.87 8.76 -22.16
N PRO A 331 24.32 7.52 -22.23
CA PRO A 331 22.91 7.22 -22.48
C PRO A 331 22.06 7.33 -21.20
N LEU A 332 20.79 7.74 -21.36
CA LEU A 332 19.79 7.71 -20.30
C LEU A 332 18.67 6.75 -20.70
N THR A 333 18.24 5.91 -19.78
CA THR A 333 17.11 5.00 -19.99
C THR A 333 15.89 5.45 -19.19
N PRO A 334 14.66 5.17 -19.64
CA PRO A 334 13.45 5.44 -18.86
C PRO A 334 13.55 4.79 -17.47
N GLY A 335 13.16 5.52 -16.44
CA GLY A 335 13.26 5.09 -15.05
C GLY A 335 14.60 5.40 -14.36
N LEU A 336 15.64 5.84 -15.09
CA LEU A 336 16.90 6.24 -14.48
C LEU A 336 16.70 7.47 -13.58
N ALA A 337 17.28 7.44 -12.38
CA ALA A 337 17.22 8.56 -11.43
C ALA A 337 18.05 9.75 -11.94
N VAL A 338 17.40 10.89 -12.18
CA VAL A 338 18.01 12.12 -12.74
C VAL A 338 17.94 13.31 -11.78
N GLY A 339 17.25 13.17 -10.67
CA GLY A 339 17.13 14.23 -9.67
C GLY A 339 16.29 13.81 -8.49
N THR A 340 15.94 14.78 -7.65
CA THR A 340 15.09 14.62 -6.47
C THR A 340 14.14 15.81 -6.39
N VAL A 341 12.87 15.53 -6.16
CA VAL A 341 11.87 16.53 -5.77
C VAL A 341 11.66 16.42 -4.27
N THR A 342 11.92 17.49 -3.54
CA THR A 342 11.69 17.59 -2.10
C THR A 342 10.47 18.45 -1.85
N ILE A 343 9.50 17.92 -1.12
CA ILE A 343 8.33 18.66 -0.64
C ILE A 343 8.65 19.21 0.75
N ASN A 344 8.55 20.52 0.87
CA ASN A 344 8.74 21.23 2.13
C ASN A 344 7.39 21.75 2.60
N VAL A 345 7.09 21.61 3.88
CA VAL A 345 5.96 22.22 4.54
C VAL A 345 6.52 23.11 5.65
N GLU A 346 6.16 24.39 5.64
CA GLU A 346 6.72 25.41 6.58
C GLU A 346 8.25 25.46 6.58
N GLY A 347 8.86 25.28 5.42
CA GLY A 347 10.32 25.29 5.26
C GLY A 347 11.03 24.02 5.72
N LYS A 348 10.32 23.04 6.28
CA LYS A 348 10.89 21.74 6.68
C LYS A 348 10.68 20.69 5.59
N PRO A 349 11.69 19.93 5.21
CA PRO A 349 11.54 18.83 4.25
C PRO A 349 10.73 17.70 4.89
N VAL A 350 9.62 17.32 4.24
CA VAL A 350 8.69 16.28 4.72
C VAL A 350 8.61 15.06 3.80
N LEU A 351 8.98 15.23 2.52
CA LEU A 351 8.96 14.13 1.55
C LEU A 351 10.05 14.35 0.49
N SER A 352 10.82 13.31 0.19
CA SER A 352 11.80 13.30 -0.90
C SER A 352 11.43 12.24 -1.92
N LEU A 353 11.35 12.64 -3.20
CA LEU A 353 10.90 11.81 -4.30
C LEU A 353 11.98 11.73 -5.36
N THR A 354 12.37 10.52 -5.77
CA THR A 354 13.33 10.33 -6.85
C THR A 354 12.70 10.68 -8.19
N LEU A 355 13.21 11.72 -8.85
CA LEU A 355 12.81 12.10 -10.20
C LEU A 355 13.52 11.22 -11.22
N GLN A 356 12.78 10.69 -12.19
CA GLN A 356 13.26 9.73 -13.18
C GLN A 356 13.16 10.28 -14.59
N ALA A 357 14.08 9.83 -15.49
CA ALA A 357 13.93 10.06 -16.93
C ALA A 357 12.66 9.35 -17.43
N LEU A 358 11.85 10.06 -18.22
CA LEU A 358 10.61 9.50 -18.79
C LEU A 358 10.83 8.91 -20.19
N GLU A 359 11.94 9.28 -20.85
CA GLU A 359 12.28 8.89 -22.20
C GLU A 359 13.74 8.44 -22.30
N GLU A 360 14.06 7.72 -23.36
CA GLU A 360 15.44 7.32 -23.67
C GLU A 360 16.18 8.50 -24.32
N VAL A 361 17.45 8.72 -23.94
CA VAL A 361 18.38 9.58 -24.65
C VAL A 361 19.60 8.76 -25.03
N LYS A 362 19.77 8.50 -26.33
CA LYS A 362 20.90 7.73 -26.85
C LYS A 362 22.18 8.59 -26.91
N VAL A 363 23.32 7.94 -26.99
CA VAL A 363 24.61 8.63 -27.15
C VAL A 363 24.67 9.34 -28.48
N ALA A 364 25.14 10.59 -28.49
CA ALA A 364 25.39 11.38 -29.72
C ALA A 364 26.52 10.81 -30.56
N GLY A 365 26.54 11.17 -31.85
CA GLY A 365 27.67 10.93 -32.73
C GLY A 365 28.97 11.60 -32.25
N ILE A 366 30.10 11.25 -32.87
CA ILE A 366 31.46 11.71 -32.46
C ILE A 366 31.54 13.24 -32.32
N PHE A 367 31.01 13.99 -33.28
CA PHE A 367 31.02 15.45 -33.22
C PHE A 367 30.26 16.05 -32.05
N GLY A 368 29.05 15.55 -31.76
CA GLY A 368 28.24 16.02 -30.61
C GLY A 368 28.94 15.74 -29.28
N ARG A 369 29.55 14.56 -29.13
CA ARG A 369 30.30 14.20 -27.93
C ARG A 369 31.53 15.07 -27.69
N THR A 370 32.26 15.40 -28.76
CA THR A 370 33.45 16.26 -28.65
C THR A 370 33.06 17.67 -28.26
N TRP A 371 32.01 18.20 -28.89
CA TRP A 371 31.48 19.53 -28.55
C TRP A 371 31.02 19.61 -27.08
N ASP A 372 30.27 18.65 -26.61
CA ASP A 372 29.81 18.61 -25.21
C ASP A 372 30.96 18.38 -24.22
N SER A 373 32.02 17.64 -24.61
CA SER A 373 33.23 17.53 -23.79
C SER A 373 33.93 18.87 -23.59
N LEU A 374 33.98 19.70 -24.60
CA LEU A 374 34.50 21.08 -24.49
C LEU A 374 33.61 21.94 -23.59
N ARG A 375 32.29 21.88 -23.76
CA ARG A 375 31.34 22.64 -22.91
C ARG A 375 31.42 22.25 -21.42
N LEU A 376 31.71 21.00 -21.11
CA LEU A 376 31.83 20.50 -19.72
C LEU A 376 33.13 20.96 -19.05
N LEU A 377 34.18 21.37 -19.79
CA LEU A 377 35.43 21.93 -19.25
C LEU A 377 35.26 23.37 -18.73
N PHE A 378 34.21 24.06 -19.13
CA PHE A 378 33.93 25.46 -18.78
C PHE A 378 32.74 25.60 -17.80
N LYS A 379 32.29 24.51 -17.15
CA LYS A 379 31.27 24.47 -16.11
C LYS A 379 31.87 24.00 -14.79
#